data_7c46c0f830d75716af507ca1b51ce747
#
_entry.id   7c46c0f830d75716af507ca1b51ce747
#
_cell.length_a   1.000
_cell.length_b   1.000
_cell.length_c   1.000
_cell.angle_alpha   90.00
_cell.angle_beta   90.00
_cell.angle_gamma   90.00
#
_symmetry.space_group_name_H-M   'P 1'
#
loop_
_entity.id
_entity.type
_entity.pdbx_description
1 polymer ?
#
loop_
_entity_poly.entity_id
_entity_poly.type
_entity_poly.pdbx_seq_one_letter_code
_entity_poly.pdbx_strand_id
1 'polypeptide(L)'
;MVTGCFITFEGGEGCGKSTQIRLLTEALKKRLPTREILLSRSPGGPPAAERIRSILKEPTPGDDLVPKAELLLFAASHAQMCERLIRPALERGAIVLIDRFTDSTEVYQGGARGLDPEMIRCVDSLACGSVQPDLTLLLDIAPEDGLARTRTRAGQDEQDRFDTEKLSFHEAVRSGFLALAEANPQRVAVIDAAADVEQVHQQILEAIRERLDIL
;
A
#
# COMPACT_ATOMS: atom_id res chain seq x y z
N MET A 1 28.16 -1.08 -5.41
CA MET A 1 27.16 -0.42 -4.52
C MET A 1 25.97 -1.35 -4.39
N VAL A 2 25.40 -1.50 -3.21
CA VAL A 2 24.19 -2.32 -3.02
C VAL A 2 23.01 -1.54 -3.61
N THR A 3 22.26 -2.18 -4.49
CA THR A 3 21.07 -1.56 -5.12
C THR A 3 19.94 -1.44 -4.09
N GLY A 4 19.29 -0.29 -4.02
CA GLY A 4 18.09 -0.13 -3.21
C GLY A 4 16.97 -1.05 -3.70
N CYS A 5 16.02 -1.37 -2.83
CA CYS A 5 14.88 -2.22 -3.15
C CYS A 5 13.59 -1.61 -2.58
N PHE A 6 12.55 -1.54 -3.39
CA PHE A 6 11.28 -0.95 -3.03
C PHE A 6 10.16 -2.00 -3.04
N ILE A 7 9.58 -2.27 -1.87
CA ILE A 7 8.51 -3.25 -1.67
C ILE A 7 7.28 -2.52 -1.12
N THR A 8 6.12 -2.78 -1.72
CA THR A 8 4.83 -2.28 -1.23
C THR A 8 3.96 -3.41 -0.69
N PHE A 9 3.11 -3.08 0.26
CA PHE A 9 2.08 -3.95 0.79
C PHE A 9 0.72 -3.41 0.40
N GLU A 10 -0.06 -4.24 -0.30
CA GLU A 10 -1.38 -3.89 -0.79
C GLU A 10 -2.44 -4.89 -0.31
N GLY A 11 -3.69 -4.55 -0.48
CA GLY A 11 -4.84 -5.38 -0.10
C GLY A 11 -5.92 -4.61 0.62
N GLY A 12 -7.08 -5.23 0.82
CA GLY A 12 -8.25 -4.68 1.48
C GLY A 12 -8.03 -4.32 2.95
N GLU A 13 -9.08 -3.86 3.61
CA GLU A 13 -9.02 -3.56 5.04
C GLU A 13 -8.94 -4.86 5.86
N GLY A 14 -8.25 -4.84 6.99
CA GLY A 14 -8.12 -6.00 7.89
C GLY A 14 -7.28 -7.17 7.36
N CYS A 15 -6.67 -7.09 6.17
CA CYS A 15 -5.86 -8.18 5.60
C CYS A 15 -4.52 -8.43 6.32
N GLY A 16 -4.13 -7.61 7.30
CA GLY A 16 -2.96 -7.87 8.14
C GLY A 16 -1.66 -7.18 7.71
N LYS A 17 -1.68 -6.21 6.79
CA LYS A 17 -0.50 -5.47 6.30
C LYS A 17 0.44 -5.01 7.40
N SER A 18 -0.06 -4.25 8.37
CA SER A 18 0.78 -3.70 9.45
C SER A 18 1.49 -4.77 10.28
N THR A 19 0.84 -5.92 10.51
CA THR A 19 1.44 -7.08 11.20
C THR A 19 2.57 -7.65 10.37
N GLN A 20 2.36 -7.89 9.09
CA GLN A 20 3.33 -8.50 8.20
C GLN A 20 4.51 -7.55 7.89
N ILE A 21 4.27 -6.25 7.76
CA ILE A 21 5.33 -5.24 7.62
C ILE A 21 6.26 -5.27 8.83
N ARG A 22 5.71 -5.34 10.05
CA ARG A 22 6.51 -5.43 11.28
C ARG A 22 7.34 -6.72 11.30
N LEU A 23 6.74 -7.87 11.02
CA LEU A 23 7.44 -9.16 11.00
C LEU A 23 8.55 -9.19 9.94
N LEU A 24 8.25 -8.72 8.73
CA LEU A 24 9.25 -8.63 7.66
C LEU A 24 10.40 -7.70 8.05
N THR A 25 10.09 -6.57 8.67
CA THR A 25 11.13 -5.63 9.15
C THR A 25 12.07 -6.28 10.15
N GLU A 26 11.52 -7.02 11.12
CA GLU A 26 12.31 -7.74 12.12
C GLU A 26 13.19 -8.83 11.47
N ALA A 27 12.62 -9.58 10.53
CA ALA A 27 13.35 -10.62 9.78
C ALA A 27 14.49 -10.03 8.94
N LEU A 28 14.24 -8.93 8.23
CA LEU A 28 15.26 -8.23 7.43
C LEU A 28 16.37 -7.64 8.29
N LYS A 29 16.04 -6.97 9.40
CA LYS A 29 17.05 -6.43 10.34
C LYS A 29 17.95 -7.52 10.92
N LYS A 30 17.39 -8.71 11.20
CA LYS A 30 18.17 -9.84 11.69
C LYS A 30 19.12 -10.42 10.64
N ARG A 31 18.68 -10.47 9.38
CA ARG A 31 19.45 -11.07 8.28
C ARG A 31 20.44 -10.08 7.65
N LEU A 32 20.10 -8.82 7.61
CA LEU A 32 20.83 -7.73 6.97
C LEU A 32 21.13 -6.60 7.96
N PRO A 33 21.89 -6.84 9.03
CA PRO A 33 22.04 -5.90 10.15
C PRO A 33 22.71 -4.57 9.79
N THR A 34 23.40 -4.51 8.66
CA THR A 34 24.08 -3.28 8.16
C THR A 34 23.27 -2.54 7.10
N ARG A 35 22.14 -3.12 6.64
CA ARG A 35 21.32 -2.51 5.59
C ARG A 35 20.24 -1.62 6.19
N GLU A 36 20.12 -0.40 5.68
CA GLU A 36 19.03 0.51 6.06
C GLU A 36 17.69 -0.10 5.63
N ILE A 37 16.74 -0.14 6.56
CA ILE A 37 15.35 -0.54 6.28
C ILE A 37 14.47 0.64 6.64
N LEU A 38 13.85 1.23 5.63
CA LEU A 38 12.97 2.37 5.76
C LEU A 38 11.53 1.91 5.70
N LEU A 39 10.75 2.33 6.69
CA LEU A 39 9.32 2.05 6.77
C LEU A 39 8.51 3.33 6.61
N SER A 40 7.45 3.28 5.81
CA SER A 40 6.46 4.36 5.77
C SER A 40 5.09 3.84 5.30
N ARG A 41 4.16 4.75 5.07
CA ARG A 41 2.81 4.46 4.56
C ARG A 41 2.34 5.55 3.61
N SER A 42 1.46 5.18 2.67
CA SER A 42 0.76 6.13 1.81
C SER A 42 -0.76 6.14 2.12
N PRO A 43 -1.38 7.32 2.13
CA PRO A 43 -0.75 8.63 2.11
C PRO A 43 -0.03 8.93 3.42
N GLY A 44 1.06 9.73 3.40
CA GLY A 44 1.80 10.11 4.60
C GLY A 44 3.33 10.03 4.45
N GLY A 45 4.03 9.85 5.57
CA GLY A 45 5.49 9.76 5.67
C GLY A 45 6.15 11.14 5.89
N PRO A 46 6.58 11.89 4.87
CA PRO A 46 7.09 13.23 5.05
C PRO A 46 6.06 14.19 5.66
N PRO A 47 6.48 15.20 6.45
CA PRO A 47 5.55 16.09 7.18
C PRO A 47 4.46 16.75 6.32
N ALA A 48 4.78 17.15 5.08
CA ALA A 48 3.78 17.70 4.17
C ALA A 48 2.78 16.63 3.71
N ALA A 49 3.23 15.39 3.44
CA ALA A 49 2.36 14.28 3.08
C ALA A 49 1.46 13.84 4.25
N GLU A 50 1.92 13.94 5.51
CA GLU A 50 1.07 13.71 6.69
C GLU A 50 -0.07 14.74 6.79
N ARG A 51 0.17 16.00 6.46
CA ARG A 51 -0.90 17.01 6.41
C ARG A 51 -1.93 16.72 5.31
N ILE A 52 -1.48 16.22 4.17
CA ILE A 52 -2.38 15.76 3.10
C ILE A 52 -3.19 14.55 3.58
N ARG A 53 -2.55 13.62 4.31
CA ARG A 53 -3.24 12.48 4.91
C ARG A 53 -4.38 12.91 5.85
N SER A 54 -4.16 13.92 6.70
CA SER A 54 -5.22 14.43 7.56
C SER A 54 -6.43 14.89 6.73
N ILE A 55 -6.22 15.67 5.67
CA ILE A 55 -7.31 16.09 4.78
C ILE A 55 -8.05 14.90 4.15
N LEU A 56 -7.30 13.87 3.72
CA LEU A 56 -7.89 12.68 3.09
C LEU A 56 -8.70 11.83 4.06
N LYS A 57 -8.33 11.78 5.34
CA LYS A 57 -8.95 10.91 6.36
C LYS A 57 -10.06 11.59 7.15
N GLU A 58 -9.91 12.87 7.41
CA GLU A 58 -10.87 13.63 8.23
C GLU A 58 -12.12 13.96 7.39
N PRO A 59 -13.31 13.57 7.85
CA PRO A 59 -14.54 13.94 7.17
C PRO A 59 -14.78 15.46 7.31
N THR A 60 -15.17 16.10 6.21
CA THR A 60 -15.59 17.50 6.21
C THR A 60 -17.10 17.55 6.09
N PRO A 61 -17.85 17.74 7.20
CA PRO A 61 -19.31 17.70 7.16
C PRO A 61 -19.89 18.72 6.17
N GLY A 62 -20.66 18.23 5.20
CA GLY A 62 -21.31 19.07 4.18
C GLY A 62 -20.44 19.43 2.98
N ASP A 63 -19.18 18.99 2.94
CA ASP A 63 -18.27 19.22 1.81
C ASP A 63 -17.35 18.01 1.58
N ASP A 64 -17.91 16.87 1.19
CA ASP A 64 -17.17 15.66 0.93
C ASP A 64 -16.21 15.82 -0.26
N LEU A 65 -15.01 15.23 -0.15
CA LEU A 65 -14.04 15.22 -1.22
C LEU A 65 -14.61 14.54 -2.47
N VAL A 66 -14.68 15.29 -3.57
CA VAL A 66 -15.02 14.70 -4.87
C VAL A 66 -13.89 13.79 -5.38
N PRO A 67 -14.17 12.73 -6.15
CA PRO A 67 -13.17 11.73 -6.56
C PRO A 67 -11.91 12.32 -7.20
N LYS A 68 -12.03 13.37 -8.00
CA LYS A 68 -10.87 14.04 -8.61
C LYS A 68 -9.99 14.77 -7.59
N ALA A 69 -10.59 15.44 -6.59
CA ALA A 69 -9.83 16.08 -5.52
C ALA A 69 -9.10 15.03 -4.66
N GLU A 70 -9.75 13.92 -4.36
CA GLU A 70 -9.17 12.78 -3.67
C GLU A 70 -7.95 12.24 -4.42
N LEU A 71 -8.07 11.97 -5.72
CA LEU A 71 -6.96 11.53 -6.59
C LEU A 71 -5.78 12.51 -6.57
N LEU A 72 -6.04 13.81 -6.72
CA LEU A 72 -4.99 14.83 -6.73
C LEU A 72 -4.27 14.95 -5.37
N LEU A 73 -4.97 14.76 -4.27
CA LEU A 73 -4.37 14.73 -2.93
C LEU A 73 -3.49 13.48 -2.72
N PHE A 74 -3.92 12.31 -3.18
CA PHE A 74 -3.07 11.11 -3.19
C PHE A 74 -1.81 11.34 -4.02
N ALA A 75 -1.94 11.88 -5.22
CA ALA A 75 -0.81 12.18 -6.09
C ALA A 75 0.16 13.18 -5.47
N ALA A 76 -0.33 14.25 -4.83
CA ALA A 76 0.52 15.21 -4.12
C ALA A 76 1.28 14.55 -2.95
N SER A 77 0.64 13.64 -2.21
CA SER A 77 1.29 12.85 -1.17
C SER A 77 2.37 11.93 -1.76
N HIS A 78 2.08 11.24 -2.87
CA HIS A 78 3.04 10.37 -3.56
C HIS A 78 4.25 11.15 -4.07
N ALA A 79 4.03 12.29 -4.74
CA ALA A 79 5.12 13.14 -5.21
C ALA A 79 6.07 13.54 -4.07
N GLN A 80 5.50 13.96 -2.93
CA GLN A 80 6.28 14.32 -1.74
C GLN A 80 7.05 13.13 -1.16
N MET A 81 6.42 11.92 -1.13
CA MET A 81 7.08 10.69 -0.67
C MET A 81 8.22 10.28 -1.60
N CYS A 82 7.99 10.26 -2.90
CA CYS A 82 8.97 9.86 -3.89
C CYS A 82 10.24 10.72 -3.78
N GLU A 83 10.09 12.04 -3.76
CA GLU A 83 11.22 12.97 -3.76
C GLU A 83 11.93 13.10 -2.41
N ARG A 84 11.21 13.02 -1.30
CA ARG A 84 11.78 13.28 0.03
C ARG A 84 12.11 12.03 0.83
N LEU A 85 11.59 10.88 0.44
CA LEU A 85 11.72 9.66 1.22
C LEU A 85 12.23 8.48 0.39
N ILE A 86 11.49 8.07 -0.67
CA ILE A 86 11.76 6.82 -1.37
C ILE A 86 13.04 6.92 -2.20
N ARG A 87 13.11 7.88 -3.14
CA ARG A 87 14.28 8.04 -4.04
C ARG A 87 15.59 8.18 -3.26
N PRO A 88 15.71 9.08 -2.26
CA PRO A 88 16.94 9.21 -1.50
C PRO A 88 17.33 7.95 -0.72
N ALA A 89 16.35 7.16 -0.23
CA ALA A 89 16.63 5.91 0.45
C ALA A 89 17.13 4.83 -0.52
N LEU A 90 16.51 4.71 -1.69
CA LEU A 90 16.96 3.77 -2.74
C LEU A 90 18.36 4.10 -3.23
N GLU A 91 18.72 5.37 -3.39
CA GLU A 91 20.06 5.83 -3.77
C GLU A 91 21.12 5.44 -2.72
N ARG A 92 20.75 5.38 -1.45
CA ARG A 92 21.64 4.87 -0.37
C ARG A 92 21.68 3.34 -0.28
N GLY A 93 20.94 2.62 -1.11
CA GLY A 93 20.86 1.16 -1.08
C GLY A 93 19.91 0.59 -0.02
N ALA A 94 19.00 1.39 0.52
CA ALA A 94 18.03 0.94 1.52
C ALA A 94 17.01 -0.05 0.95
N ILE A 95 16.42 -0.87 1.84
CA ILE A 95 15.15 -1.56 1.56
C ILE A 95 14.03 -0.65 2.05
N VAL A 96 13.15 -0.26 1.14
CA VAL A 96 12.00 0.62 1.41
C VAL A 96 10.74 -0.24 1.45
N LEU A 97 10.03 -0.21 2.58
CA LEU A 97 8.77 -0.92 2.79
C LEU A 97 7.65 0.10 2.99
N ILE A 98 6.65 0.11 2.12
CA ILE A 98 5.55 1.08 2.18
C ILE A 98 4.21 0.35 2.27
N ASP A 99 3.39 0.73 3.26
CA ASP A 99 1.99 0.32 3.37
C ASP A 99 1.16 1.17 2.42
N ARG A 100 0.69 0.57 1.31
CA ARG A 100 0.00 1.16 0.17
C ARG A 100 0.85 2.13 -0.66
N PHE A 101 0.61 2.13 -1.96
CA PHE A 101 1.21 3.06 -2.91
C PHE A 101 0.28 3.28 -4.12
N THR A 102 0.80 3.50 -5.31
CA THR A 102 0.04 3.77 -6.54
C THR A 102 -0.92 2.66 -6.94
N ASP A 103 -0.63 1.40 -6.62
CA ASP A 103 -1.54 0.27 -6.87
C ASP A 103 -2.88 0.46 -6.12
N SER A 104 -2.84 1.00 -4.89
CA SER A 104 -4.06 1.42 -4.18
C SER A 104 -4.80 2.54 -4.92
N THR A 105 -4.11 3.52 -5.49
CA THR A 105 -4.75 4.61 -6.24
C THR A 105 -5.49 4.07 -7.47
N GLU A 106 -4.86 3.18 -8.22
CA GLU A 106 -5.49 2.56 -9.39
C GLU A 106 -6.77 1.80 -9.01
N VAL A 107 -6.71 1.03 -7.93
CA VAL A 107 -7.84 0.19 -7.49
C VAL A 107 -8.95 1.01 -6.84
N TYR A 108 -8.64 1.93 -5.93
CA TYR A 108 -9.65 2.69 -5.19
C TYR A 108 -10.26 3.81 -6.04
N GLN A 109 -9.45 4.64 -6.68
CA GLN A 109 -9.95 5.77 -7.48
C GLN A 109 -10.44 5.31 -8.86
N GLY A 110 -9.78 4.33 -9.47
CA GLY A 110 -10.20 3.76 -10.76
C GLY A 110 -11.35 2.77 -10.60
N GLY A 111 -11.09 1.65 -9.94
CA GLY A 111 -12.05 0.56 -9.81
C GLY A 111 -13.27 0.92 -8.97
N ALA A 112 -13.09 1.41 -7.76
CA ALA A 112 -14.19 1.64 -6.83
C ALA A 112 -14.87 3.02 -6.98
N ARG A 113 -14.12 4.09 -7.32
CA ARG A 113 -14.68 5.44 -7.57
C ARG A 113 -15.02 5.70 -9.04
N GLY A 114 -14.62 4.83 -9.97
CA GLY A 114 -14.99 4.91 -11.39
C GLY A 114 -14.29 6.02 -12.17
N LEU A 115 -13.10 6.48 -11.73
CA LEU A 115 -12.31 7.42 -12.51
C LEU A 115 -11.64 6.72 -13.69
N ASP A 116 -11.42 7.48 -14.78
CA ASP A 116 -10.75 6.99 -15.98
C ASP A 116 -9.32 6.48 -15.65
N PRO A 117 -9.00 5.22 -15.98
CA PRO A 117 -7.69 4.64 -15.75
C PRO A 117 -6.55 5.41 -16.44
N GLU A 118 -6.81 6.02 -17.60
CA GLU A 118 -5.81 6.84 -18.32
C GLU A 118 -5.48 8.10 -17.54
N MET A 119 -6.48 8.75 -16.95
CA MET A 119 -6.29 9.90 -16.06
C MET A 119 -5.44 9.52 -14.85
N ILE A 120 -5.72 8.38 -14.21
CA ILE A 120 -4.98 7.92 -13.03
C ILE A 120 -3.51 7.67 -13.40
N ARG A 121 -3.24 6.92 -14.47
CA ARG A 121 -1.87 6.66 -14.94
C ARG A 121 -1.10 7.94 -15.26
N CYS A 122 -1.75 8.93 -15.86
CA CYS A 122 -1.14 10.23 -16.16
C CYS A 122 -0.76 10.96 -14.86
N VAL A 123 -1.65 11.00 -13.90
CA VAL A 123 -1.46 11.66 -12.58
C VAL A 123 -0.37 10.95 -11.77
N ASP A 124 -0.38 9.62 -11.71
CA ASP A 124 0.64 8.84 -11.01
C ASP A 124 2.02 8.96 -11.66
N SER A 125 2.09 8.96 -12.99
CA SER A 125 3.33 9.18 -13.73
C SER A 125 3.92 10.58 -13.44
N LEU A 126 3.08 11.60 -13.36
CA LEU A 126 3.51 12.95 -12.98
C LEU A 126 4.02 12.99 -11.52
N ALA A 127 3.33 12.31 -10.61
CA ALA A 127 3.63 12.32 -9.19
C ALA A 127 4.89 11.51 -8.83
N CYS A 128 5.03 10.32 -9.39
CA CYS A 128 6.05 9.34 -8.99
C CYS A 128 7.24 9.28 -9.96
N GLY A 129 7.07 9.73 -11.20
CA GLY A 129 8.10 9.63 -12.23
C GLY A 129 8.49 8.16 -12.47
N SER A 130 9.77 7.86 -12.30
CA SER A 130 10.32 6.50 -12.46
C SER A 130 10.28 5.65 -11.17
N VAL A 131 9.75 6.18 -10.07
CA VAL A 131 9.67 5.43 -8.82
C VAL A 131 8.53 4.45 -8.88
N GLN A 132 8.86 3.17 -8.95
CA GLN A 132 7.90 2.05 -8.96
C GLN A 132 8.36 0.96 -8.00
N PRO A 133 7.46 0.19 -7.38
CA PRO A 133 7.83 -0.96 -6.57
C PRO A 133 8.51 -2.04 -7.40
N ASP A 134 9.61 -2.60 -6.87
CA ASP A 134 10.23 -3.82 -7.40
C ASP A 134 9.34 -5.04 -7.12
N LEU A 135 8.63 -5.02 -6.00
CA LEU A 135 7.68 -6.06 -5.59
C LEU A 135 6.49 -5.46 -4.86
N THR A 136 5.28 -5.84 -5.24
CA THR A 136 4.05 -5.61 -4.48
C THR A 136 3.59 -6.91 -3.83
N LEU A 137 3.43 -6.92 -2.53
CA LEU A 137 2.86 -8.02 -1.76
C LEU A 137 1.37 -7.74 -1.56
N LEU A 138 0.54 -8.38 -2.35
CA LEU A 138 -0.92 -8.26 -2.27
C LEU A 138 -1.46 -9.28 -1.26
N LEU A 139 -1.88 -8.81 -0.10
CA LEU A 139 -2.51 -9.63 0.93
C LEU A 139 -4.00 -9.78 0.60
N ASP A 140 -4.37 -10.92 0.03
CA ASP A 140 -5.76 -11.21 -0.36
C ASP A 140 -6.54 -11.89 0.76
N ILE A 141 -7.73 -11.35 1.06
CA ILE A 141 -8.71 -11.91 1.99
C ILE A 141 -10.12 -11.54 1.54
N ALA A 142 -11.11 -12.36 1.88
CA ALA A 142 -12.50 -12.01 1.67
C ALA A 142 -12.86 -10.73 2.44
N PRO A 143 -13.57 -9.76 1.82
CA PRO A 143 -13.88 -8.48 2.45
C PRO A 143 -14.60 -8.62 3.78
N GLU A 144 -15.51 -9.59 3.90
CA GLU A 144 -16.26 -9.88 5.13
C GLU A 144 -15.34 -10.23 6.30
N ASP A 145 -14.33 -11.07 6.04
CA ASP A 145 -13.36 -11.51 7.04
C ASP A 145 -12.42 -10.37 7.43
N GLY A 146 -11.98 -9.58 6.44
CA GLY A 146 -11.16 -8.39 6.67
C GLY A 146 -11.88 -7.36 7.54
N LEU A 147 -13.13 -7.02 7.20
CA LEU A 147 -13.95 -6.09 7.97
C LEU A 147 -14.30 -6.64 9.38
N ALA A 148 -14.48 -7.93 9.54
CA ALA A 148 -14.66 -8.54 10.85
C ALA A 148 -13.40 -8.36 11.74
N ARG A 149 -12.20 -8.53 11.17
CA ARG A 149 -10.93 -8.31 11.87
C ARG A 149 -10.72 -6.84 12.27
N THR A 150 -11.13 -5.87 11.43
CA THR A 150 -11.03 -4.45 11.78
C THR A 150 -11.94 -4.09 12.95
N ARG A 151 -13.19 -4.55 12.94
CA ARG A 151 -14.17 -4.30 14.03
C ARG A 151 -13.72 -4.84 15.38
N THR A 152 -13.03 -5.97 15.42
CA THR A 152 -12.51 -6.54 16.69
C THR A 152 -11.29 -5.79 17.22
N ARG A 153 -10.54 -5.08 16.36
CA ARG A 153 -9.31 -4.37 16.72
C ARG A 153 -9.52 -2.89 17.04
N ALA A 154 -10.46 -2.25 16.39
CA ALA A 154 -10.75 -0.84 16.59
C ALA A 154 -11.63 -0.64 17.82
N GLY A 155 -11.18 0.16 18.80
CA GLY A 155 -12.09 0.95 19.62
C GLY A 155 -12.88 1.88 18.66
N GLN A 156 -14.10 2.26 19.05
CA GLN A 156 -15.03 3.03 18.19
C GLN A 156 -14.51 4.36 17.61
N ASP A 157 -13.33 4.82 18.03
CA ASP A 157 -12.78 6.16 17.71
C ASP A 157 -11.72 6.15 16.58
N GLU A 158 -11.39 5.00 15.95
CA GLU A 158 -10.32 4.91 14.95
C GLU A 158 -10.79 4.48 13.54
N GLN A 159 -12.09 4.48 13.26
CA GLN A 159 -12.60 4.17 11.91
C GLN A 159 -12.33 5.33 10.96
N ASP A 160 -11.68 5.05 9.85
CA ASP A 160 -11.51 6.03 8.81
C ASP A 160 -12.68 6.00 7.79
N ARG A 161 -12.71 6.98 6.90
CA ARG A 161 -13.77 7.15 5.91
C ARG A 161 -13.95 5.91 5.00
N PHE A 162 -12.88 5.17 4.74
CA PHE A 162 -12.92 3.98 3.89
C PHE A 162 -13.50 2.75 4.62
N ASP A 163 -13.30 2.65 5.94
CA ASP A 163 -13.85 1.56 6.76
C ASP A 163 -15.38 1.58 6.81
N THR A 164 -16.00 2.74 6.55
CA THR A 164 -17.46 2.94 6.59
C THR A 164 -18.16 2.69 5.26
N GLU A 165 -17.40 2.38 4.19
CA GLU A 165 -17.95 2.08 2.88
C GLU A 165 -18.76 0.77 2.87
N LYS A 166 -19.66 0.62 1.90
CA LYS A 166 -20.50 -0.58 1.75
C LYS A 166 -19.65 -1.78 1.35
N LEU A 167 -20.11 -2.98 1.71
CA LEU A 167 -19.43 -4.24 1.35
C LEU A 167 -19.12 -4.33 -0.15
N SER A 168 -20.06 -3.91 -1.02
CA SER A 168 -19.85 -3.91 -2.48
C SER A 168 -18.65 -3.05 -2.94
N PHE A 169 -18.29 -2.00 -2.18
CA PHE A 169 -17.08 -1.22 -2.44
C PHE A 169 -15.83 -2.05 -2.16
N HIS A 170 -15.78 -2.76 -1.03
CA HIS A 170 -14.67 -3.62 -0.67
C HIS A 170 -14.52 -4.84 -1.59
N GLU A 171 -15.65 -5.38 -2.11
CA GLU A 171 -15.65 -6.42 -3.14
C GLU A 171 -15.06 -5.91 -4.45
N ALA A 172 -15.41 -4.68 -4.87
CA ALA A 172 -14.84 -4.05 -6.05
C ALA A 172 -13.32 -3.78 -5.87
N VAL A 173 -12.90 -3.33 -4.69
CA VAL A 173 -11.49 -3.14 -4.34
C VAL A 173 -10.72 -4.46 -4.43
N ARG A 174 -11.22 -5.54 -3.83
CA ARG A 174 -10.58 -6.86 -3.92
C ARG A 174 -10.46 -7.32 -5.37
N SER A 175 -11.54 -7.25 -6.12
CA SER A 175 -11.55 -7.64 -7.55
C SER A 175 -10.56 -6.81 -8.36
N GLY A 176 -10.46 -5.51 -8.09
CA GLY A 176 -9.49 -4.62 -8.73
C GLY A 176 -8.04 -5.02 -8.43
N PHE A 177 -7.71 -5.34 -7.18
CA PHE A 177 -6.37 -5.82 -6.82
C PHE A 177 -6.02 -7.14 -7.48
N LEU A 178 -6.95 -8.10 -7.55
CA LEU A 178 -6.70 -9.38 -8.21
C LEU A 178 -6.49 -9.20 -9.72
N ALA A 179 -7.28 -8.36 -10.37
CA ALA A 179 -7.10 -8.03 -11.79
C ALA A 179 -5.75 -7.33 -12.04
N LEU A 180 -5.32 -6.43 -11.15
CA LEU A 180 -4.01 -5.80 -11.19
C LEU A 180 -2.88 -6.83 -11.05
N ALA A 181 -3.03 -7.81 -10.18
CA ALA A 181 -2.05 -8.90 -10.01
C ALA A 181 -1.95 -9.79 -11.24
N GLU A 182 -3.08 -10.14 -11.86
CA GLU A 182 -3.12 -10.88 -13.12
C GLU A 182 -2.43 -10.13 -14.27
N ALA A 183 -2.60 -8.82 -14.33
CA ALA A 183 -1.96 -7.96 -15.33
C ALA A 183 -0.45 -7.76 -15.08
N ASN A 184 0.02 -7.93 -13.84
CA ASN A 184 1.41 -7.67 -13.43
C ASN A 184 2.03 -8.85 -12.65
N PRO A 185 2.02 -10.11 -13.16
CA PRO A 185 2.39 -11.28 -12.39
C PRO A 185 3.88 -11.31 -11.99
N GLN A 186 4.73 -10.57 -12.69
CA GLN A 186 6.16 -10.49 -12.35
C GLN A 186 6.42 -9.57 -11.15
N ARG A 187 5.59 -8.53 -10.97
CA ARG A 187 5.75 -7.50 -9.93
C ARG A 187 4.86 -7.74 -8.72
N VAL A 188 3.66 -8.29 -8.90
CA VAL A 188 2.67 -8.48 -7.85
C VAL A 188 2.62 -9.94 -7.41
N ALA A 189 2.90 -10.20 -6.14
CA ALA A 189 2.74 -11.50 -5.51
C ALA A 189 1.46 -11.53 -4.67
N VAL A 190 0.54 -12.41 -4.99
CA VAL A 190 -0.69 -12.63 -4.21
C VAL A 190 -0.36 -13.55 -3.05
N ILE A 191 -0.68 -13.10 -1.83
CA ILE A 191 -0.45 -13.77 -0.55
C ILE A 191 -1.82 -14.12 0.07
N ASP A 192 -2.05 -15.36 0.38
CA ASP A 192 -3.28 -15.80 1.07
C ASP A 192 -3.29 -15.30 2.51
N ALA A 193 -3.97 -14.18 2.73
CA ALA A 193 -4.10 -13.56 4.05
C ALA A 193 -5.22 -14.14 4.92
N ALA A 194 -5.96 -15.14 4.44
CA ALA A 194 -6.90 -15.92 5.25
C ALA A 194 -6.17 -16.90 6.19
N ALA A 195 -4.97 -17.33 5.81
CA ALA A 195 -4.09 -18.20 6.61
C ALA A 195 -3.70 -17.55 7.96
N ASP A 196 -3.07 -18.32 8.84
CA ASP A 196 -2.54 -17.77 10.09
C ASP A 196 -1.34 -16.85 9.86
N VAL A 197 -1.03 -16.02 10.86
CA VAL A 197 -0.02 -14.95 10.75
C VAL A 197 1.36 -15.49 10.34
N GLU A 198 1.75 -16.65 10.84
CA GLU A 198 3.06 -17.24 10.53
C GLU A 198 3.09 -17.79 9.11
N GLN A 199 2.03 -18.47 8.67
CA GLN A 199 1.90 -18.96 7.30
C GLN A 199 1.93 -17.81 6.27
N VAL A 200 1.20 -16.72 6.55
CA VAL A 200 1.26 -15.50 5.73
C VAL A 200 2.68 -14.94 5.66
N HIS A 201 3.37 -14.92 6.81
CA HIS A 201 4.75 -14.44 6.86
C HIS A 201 5.71 -15.31 6.04
N GLN A 202 5.56 -16.63 6.09
CA GLN A 202 6.37 -17.56 5.28
C GLN A 202 6.13 -17.36 3.78
N GLN A 203 4.87 -17.20 3.33
CA GLN A 203 4.55 -16.89 1.94
C GLN A 203 5.24 -15.57 1.48
N ILE A 204 5.23 -14.54 2.33
CA ILE A 204 5.92 -13.26 2.04
C ILE A 204 7.42 -13.47 1.88
N LEU A 205 8.07 -14.21 2.78
CA LEU A 205 9.51 -14.49 2.70
C LEU A 205 9.85 -15.30 1.45
N GLU A 206 8.99 -16.23 1.05
CA GLU A 206 9.14 -17.04 -0.15
C GLU A 206 9.00 -16.17 -1.41
N ALA A 207 7.97 -15.34 -1.51
CA ALA A 207 7.79 -14.41 -2.62
C ALA A 207 8.99 -13.45 -2.79
N ILE A 208 9.58 -12.98 -1.68
CA ILE A 208 10.77 -12.13 -1.71
C ILE A 208 12.00 -12.93 -2.22
N ARG A 209 12.20 -14.17 -1.77
CA ARG A 209 13.33 -15.01 -2.24
C ARG A 209 13.24 -15.33 -3.72
N GLU A 210 12.04 -15.57 -4.22
CA GLU A 210 11.80 -15.93 -5.62
C GLU A 210 11.97 -14.76 -6.58
N ARG A 211 11.69 -13.53 -6.12
CA ARG A 211 11.57 -12.36 -6.99
C ARG A 211 12.65 -11.31 -6.78
N LEU A 212 13.29 -11.30 -5.60
CA LEU A 212 14.28 -10.30 -5.22
C LEU A 212 15.52 -10.98 -4.64
N ASP A 213 16.70 -10.56 -5.09
CA ASP A 213 17.98 -11.05 -4.56
C ASP A 213 18.39 -10.31 -3.28
N ILE A 214 17.57 -10.40 -2.24
CA ILE A 214 17.78 -9.67 -0.97
C ILE A 214 17.70 -10.55 0.29
N LEU A 215 17.34 -11.86 0.18
CA LEU A 215 17.18 -12.79 1.31
C LEU A 215 18.06 -14.02 1.19
#